data_f9da37a5c810ac2ebc3ce5e1c5c0d331
#
_entry.id   f9da37a5c810ac2ebc3ce5e1c5c0d331
#
_cell.length_a   1.000
_cell.length_b   1.000
_cell.length_c   1.000
_cell.angle_alpha   90.00
_cell.angle_beta   90.00
_cell.angle_gamma   90.00
#
_symmetry.space_group_name_H-M   'P 1'
#
loop_
_entity.id
_entity.type
_entity.pdbx_description
1 polymer ?
#
loop_
_entity_poly.entity_id
_entity_poly.type
_entity_poly.pdbx_seq_one_letter_code
_entity_poly.pdbx_strand_id
1 'polypeptide(L)'
;MEPFEYDNTIVTALKKEGSDIEKCILSLQINLDICTSRLELAQMEIEMIGRAMRETILKRAIAPVLDKYDFILLDCPPQLGLLTINALACSDYVVIPVKTDYLAYRGVELLMESIAEVKALINPQLSVMGVVATMFEKRVKDDNEILQALSQKHNVIGVVKKMAIAIK
;
A
#
# COMPACT_ATOMS: atom_id res chain seq x y z
N MET A 1 -12.18 -9.50 21.53
CA MET A 1 -11.19 -8.38 21.58
C MET A 1 -11.92 -7.21 20.98
N GLU A 2 -12.32 -6.24 21.79
CA GLU A 2 -12.97 -5.04 21.27
C GLU A 2 -12.00 -4.30 20.35
N PRO A 3 -12.47 -3.77 19.22
CA PRO A 3 -11.61 -2.96 18.36
C PRO A 3 -11.13 -1.77 19.19
N PHE A 4 -9.82 -1.57 19.27
CA PHE A 4 -9.23 -0.43 19.96
C PHE A 4 -9.79 0.85 19.32
N GLU A 5 -10.61 1.58 20.08
CA GLU A 5 -11.04 2.92 19.69
C GLU A 5 -9.87 3.88 19.89
N TYR A 6 -9.10 4.08 18.85
CA TYR A 6 -8.10 5.14 18.83
C TYR A 6 -8.74 6.43 18.32
N ASP A 7 -8.69 7.49 19.12
CA ASP A 7 -9.27 8.80 18.76
C ASP A 7 -8.56 9.41 17.55
N ASN A 8 -7.26 9.17 17.38
CA ASN A 8 -6.44 9.68 16.29
C ASN A 8 -5.96 8.54 15.39
N THR A 9 -6.23 8.69 14.10
CA THR A 9 -5.88 7.73 13.04
C THR A 9 -5.30 8.47 11.85
N ILE A 10 -4.90 7.76 10.80
CA ILE A 10 -4.45 8.38 9.55
C ILE A 10 -5.49 9.36 8.98
N VAL A 11 -6.78 9.13 9.20
CA VAL A 11 -7.86 10.06 8.79
C VAL A 11 -7.68 11.43 9.43
N THR A 12 -7.31 11.47 10.72
CA THR A 12 -7.04 12.73 11.43
C THR A 12 -5.86 13.48 10.81
N ALA A 13 -4.78 12.78 10.50
CA ALA A 13 -3.61 13.36 9.87
C ALA A 13 -3.91 13.90 8.46
N LEU A 14 -4.70 13.18 7.65
CA LEU A 14 -5.10 13.59 6.31
C LEU A 14 -6.04 14.80 6.33
N LYS A 15 -6.92 14.91 7.32
CA LYS A 15 -7.81 16.09 7.47
C LYS A 15 -7.03 17.36 7.80
N LYS A 16 -6.00 17.26 8.62
CA LYS A 16 -5.22 18.39 9.14
C LYS A 16 -3.86 18.57 8.45
N GLU A 17 -3.66 17.91 7.34
CA GLU A 17 -2.45 18.00 6.51
C GLU A 17 -1.14 17.78 7.30
N GLY A 18 -1.16 16.83 8.24
CA GLY A 18 0.00 16.36 8.98
C GLY A 18 0.29 17.05 10.32
N SER A 19 -0.43 18.13 10.66
CA SER A 19 -0.19 18.81 11.95
C SER A 19 -0.39 17.92 13.19
N ASP A 20 -1.05 16.78 13.05
CA ASP A 20 -1.35 15.85 14.13
C ASP A 20 -0.84 14.41 13.86
N ILE A 21 0.02 14.18 12.85
CA ILE A 21 0.48 12.81 12.52
C ILE A 21 1.15 12.11 13.71
N GLU A 22 1.92 12.82 14.51
CA GLU A 22 2.57 12.25 15.69
C GLU A 22 1.58 11.71 16.71
N LYS A 23 0.41 12.33 16.86
CA LYS A 23 -0.66 11.86 17.74
C LYS A 23 -1.39 10.63 17.22
N CYS A 24 -1.22 10.31 15.94
CA CYS A 24 -1.82 9.15 15.28
C CYS A 24 -0.92 7.91 15.37
N ILE A 25 0.31 8.06 15.85
CA ILE A 25 1.31 7.00 15.91
C ILE A 25 1.27 6.33 17.27
N LEU A 26 1.21 5.01 17.25
CA LEU A 26 1.17 4.14 18.42
C LEU A 26 2.37 3.22 18.42
N SER A 27 3.13 3.20 19.49
CA SER A 27 4.23 2.26 19.64
C SER A 27 3.69 0.88 20.02
N LEU A 28 3.94 -0.13 19.19
CA LEU A 28 3.52 -1.51 19.43
C LEU A 28 4.61 -2.31 20.17
N GLN A 29 5.85 -2.11 19.77
CA GLN A 29 7.02 -2.74 20.39
C GLN A 29 8.28 -1.95 20.02
N ILE A 30 9.43 -2.40 20.52
CA ILE A 30 10.72 -1.78 20.19
C ILE A 30 10.89 -1.74 18.66
N ASN A 31 11.16 -0.55 18.14
CA ASN A 31 11.37 -0.28 16.70
C ASN A 31 10.16 -0.60 15.80
N LEU A 32 8.96 -0.63 16.35
CA LEU A 32 7.75 -0.83 15.56
C LEU A 32 6.62 0.06 16.07
N ASP A 33 6.26 1.02 15.27
CA ASP A 33 5.12 1.89 15.47
C ASP A 33 4.04 1.64 14.39
N ILE A 34 2.80 1.99 14.68
CA ILE A 34 1.69 1.88 13.74
C ILE A 34 0.84 3.14 13.76
N CYS A 35 0.40 3.56 12.59
CA CYS A 35 -0.69 4.52 12.40
C CYS A 35 -1.90 3.76 11.86
N THR A 36 -2.96 3.67 12.67
CA THR A 36 -4.13 2.89 12.30
C THR A 36 -5.06 3.63 11.35
N SER A 37 -5.95 2.89 10.70
CA SER A 37 -7.03 3.39 9.86
C SER A 37 -8.40 3.05 10.46
N ARG A 38 -9.46 3.70 9.96
CA ARG A 38 -10.87 3.44 10.27
C ARG A 38 -11.71 3.40 9.00
N LEU A 39 -12.96 2.96 9.12
CA LEU A 39 -13.91 2.92 7.99
C LEU A 39 -14.12 4.30 7.35
N GLU A 40 -13.95 5.37 8.12
CA GLU A 40 -14.06 6.76 7.66
C GLU A 40 -12.97 7.13 6.64
N LEU A 41 -11.92 6.30 6.46
CA LEU A 41 -10.93 6.52 5.41
C LEU A 41 -11.55 6.49 4.00
N ALA A 42 -12.56 5.66 3.78
CA ALA A 42 -13.29 5.62 2.51
C ALA A 42 -14.06 6.94 2.25
N GLN A 43 -14.64 7.52 3.30
CA GLN A 43 -15.29 8.83 3.19
C GLN A 43 -14.26 9.95 2.98
N MET A 44 -13.10 9.85 3.64
CA MET A 44 -11.99 10.78 3.46
C MET A 44 -11.53 10.85 2.00
N GLU A 45 -11.49 9.73 1.30
CA GLU A 45 -11.15 9.70 -0.13
C GLU A 45 -12.08 10.58 -0.96
N ILE A 46 -13.38 10.55 -0.68
CA ILE A 46 -14.36 11.41 -1.34
C ILE A 46 -14.13 12.89 -1.01
N GLU A 47 -13.87 13.20 0.27
CA GLU A 47 -13.56 14.57 0.72
C GLU A 47 -12.30 15.14 0.07
N MET A 48 -11.31 14.28 -0.22
CA MET A 48 -10.06 14.69 -0.87
C MET A 48 -10.25 15.12 -2.34
N ILE A 49 -11.26 14.63 -3.04
CA ILE A 49 -11.48 14.91 -4.48
C ILE A 49 -11.54 16.42 -4.76
N GLY A 50 -12.17 17.18 -3.89
CA GLY A 50 -12.32 18.63 -4.04
C GLY A 50 -11.13 19.48 -3.56
N ARG A 51 -10.06 18.87 -3.03
CA ARG A 51 -8.93 19.60 -2.47
C ARG A 51 -7.87 19.92 -3.53
N ALA A 52 -7.24 21.07 -3.40
CA ALA A 52 -6.07 21.41 -4.20
C ALA A 52 -4.92 20.45 -3.86
N MET A 53 -4.13 20.07 -4.88
CA MET A 53 -3.00 19.13 -4.73
C MET A 53 -3.38 17.85 -3.98
N ARG A 54 -4.57 17.33 -4.27
CA ARG A 54 -5.18 16.16 -3.60
C ARG A 54 -4.35 14.89 -3.70
N GLU A 55 -3.52 14.77 -4.73
CA GLU A 55 -2.64 13.61 -4.96
C GLU A 55 -1.44 13.56 -4.02
N THR A 56 -1.16 14.66 -3.29
CA THR A 56 0.01 14.78 -2.41
C THR A 56 -0.34 15.09 -0.94
N ILE A 57 -1.59 14.91 -0.55
CA ILE A 57 -2.05 15.16 0.84
C ILE A 57 -1.29 14.27 1.83
N LEU A 58 -1.14 12.97 1.52
CA LEU A 58 -0.40 12.03 2.37
C LEU A 58 1.08 12.41 2.48
N LYS A 59 1.70 12.83 1.38
CA LYS A 59 3.10 13.30 1.38
C LYS A 59 3.31 14.43 2.38
N ARG A 60 2.41 15.42 2.40
CA ARG A 60 2.46 16.51 3.38
C ARG A 60 2.15 16.03 4.80
N ALA A 61 1.21 15.08 4.93
CA ALA A 61 0.81 14.56 6.22
C ALA A 61 1.93 13.80 6.94
N ILE A 62 2.75 13.02 6.23
CA ILE A 62 3.83 12.22 6.83
C ILE A 62 5.18 12.97 6.90
N ALA A 63 5.32 14.10 6.22
CA ALA A 63 6.57 14.86 6.16
C ALA A 63 7.21 15.14 7.56
N PRO A 64 6.44 15.46 8.62
CA PRO A 64 7.03 15.74 9.95
C PRO A 64 7.69 14.52 10.63
N VAL A 65 7.47 13.31 10.13
CA VAL A 65 7.94 12.08 10.77
C VAL A 65 8.90 11.26 9.90
N LEU A 66 9.19 11.69 8.69
CA LEU A 66 10.06 10.93 7.75
C LEU A 66 11.42 10.61 8.36
N ASP A 67 12.05 11.57 9.02
CA ASP A 67 13.40 11.42 9.60
C ASP A 67 13.43 10.56 10.89
N LYS A 68 12.26 10.11 11.37
CA LYS A 68 12.15 9.31 12.59
C LYS A 68 12.24 7.81 12.35
N TYR A 69 12.10 7.40 11.09
CA TYR A 69 11.97 5.99 10.70
C TYR A 69 12.95 5.62 9.59
N ASP A 70 13.56 4.46 9.70
CA ASP A 70 14.36 3.86 8.62
C ASP A 70 13.46 3.39 7.47
N PHE A 71 12.24 2.92 7.80
CA PHE A 71 11.23 2.44 6.84
C PHE A 71 9.83 2.88 7.26
N ILE A 72 9.04 3.31 6.28
CA ILE A 72 7.60 3.55 6.42
C ILE A 72 6.89 2.67 5.39
N LEU A 73 6.04 1.76 5.88
CA LEU A 73 5.25 0.88 5.04
C LEU A 73 3.83 1.42 4.92
N LEU A 74 3.35 1.60 3.70
CA LEU A 74 2.00 2.04 3.39
C LEU A 74 1.19 0.85 2.87
N ASP A 75 0.29 0.32 3.72
CA ASP A 75 -0.68 -0.70 3.31
C ASP A 75 -1.84 -0.02 2.59
N CYS A 76 -2.00 -0.31 1.30
CA CYS A 76 -2.93 0.37 0.41
C CYS A 76 -4.18 -0.48 0.16
N PRO A 77 -5.36 0.15 -0.03
CA PRO A 77 -6.54 -0.57 -0.50
C PRO A 77 -6.28 -1.16 -1.90
N PRO A 78 -6.99 -2.25 -2.27
CA PRO A 78 -6.77 -2.92 -3.56
C PRO A 78 -7.26 -2.11 -4.77
N GLN A 79 -7.94 -1.01 -4.54
CA GLN A 79 -8.47 -0.14 -5.60
C GLN A 79 -7.44 0.91 -6.00
N LEU A 80 -7.36 1.21 -7.30
CA LEU A 80 -6.56 2.32 -7.84
C LEU A 80 -7.30 3.64 -7.69
N GLY A 81 -7.58 4.02 -6.44
CA GLY A 81 -8.23 5.27 -6.07
C GLY A 81 -7.25 6.34 -5.63
N LEU A 82 -7.78 7.47 -5.17
CA LEU A 82 -7.00 8.62 -4.74
C LEU A 82 -6.10 8.31 -3.54
N LEU A 83 -6.49 7.38 -2.67
CA LEU A 83 -5.65 6.93 -1.55
C LEU A 83 -4.39 6.20 -2.05
N THR A 84 -4.55 5.30 -3.02
CA THR A 84 -3.41 4.60 -3.63
C THR A 84 -2.49 5.56 -4.39
N ILE A 85 -3.06 6.52 -5.13
CA ILE A 85 -2.28 7.59 -5.79
C ILE A 85 -1.48 8.39 -4.76
N ASN A 86 -2.09 8.74 -3.62
CA ASN A 86 -1.39 9.44 -2.53
C ASN A 86 -0.22 8.63 -1.96
N ALA A 87 -0.39 7.32 -1.78
CA ALA A 87 0.67 6.45 -1.32
C ALA A 87 1.83 6.40 -2.33
N LEU A 88 1.52 6.21 -3.62
CA LEU A 88 2.52 6.21 -4.70
C LEU A 88 3.24 7.56 -4.82
N ALA A 89 2.52 8.67 -4.62
CA ALA A 89 3.06 10.03 -4.69
C ALA A 89 4.13 10.35 -3.63
N CYS A 90 4.13 9.61 -2.51
CA CYS A 90 5.08 9.82 -1.41
C CYS A 90 6.05 8.64 -1.18
N SER A 91 5.94 7.56 -1.93
CA SER A 91 6.80 6.38 -1.77
C SER A 91 8.05 6.46 -2.64
N ASP A 92 9.15 5.86 -2.17
CA ASP A 92 10.35 5.61 -2.94
C ASP A 92 10.22 4.33 -3.76
N TYR A 93 9.63 3.30 -3.15
CA TYR A 93 9.50 1.97 -3.74
C TYR A 93 8.09 1.42 -3.63
N VAL A 94 7.73 0.59 -4.62
CA VAL A 94 6.49 -0.20 -4.62
C VAL A 94 6.84 -1.68 -4.63
N VAL A 95 6.25 -2.44 -3.73
CA VAL A 95 6.20 -3.90 -3.75
C VAL A 95 4.77 -4.31 -4.10
N ILE A 96 4.61 -5.18 -5.09
CA ILE A 96 3.30 -5.58 -5.60
C ILE A 96 3.02 -7.04 -5.19
N PRO A 97 2.21 -7.28 -4.14
CA PRO A 97 1.76 -8.63 -3.83
C PRO A 97 0.68 -9.07 -4.83
N VAL A 98 0.87 -10.23 -5.44
CA VAL A 98 -0.03 -10.78 -6.46
C VAL A 98 -0.37 -12.22 -6.12
N LYS A 99 -1.65 -12.51 -5.99
CA LYS A 99 -2.09 -13.89 -5.87
C LYS A 99 -1.85 -14.64 -7.18
N THR A 100 -1.47 -15.93 -7.10
CA THR A 100 -1.21 -16.76 -8.28
C THR A 100 -2.50 -17.21 -8.96
N ASP A 101 -3.34 -16.26 -9.35
CA ASP A 101 -4.53 -16.49 -10.17
C ASP A 101 -4.59 -15.54 -11.37
N TYR A 102 -5.38 -15.90 -12.38
CA TYR A 102 -5.46 -15.18 -13.64
C TYR A 102 -5.97 -13.75 -13.50
N LEU A 103 -6.96 -13.51 -12.64
CA LEU A 103 -7.53 -12.16 -12.46
C LEU A 103 -6.53 -11.22 -11.80
N ALA A 104 -5.83 -11.70 -10.76
CA ALA A 104 -4.78 -10.94 -10.09
C ALA A 104 -3.62 -10.64 -11.06
N TYR A 105 -3.19 -11.61 -11.87
CA TYR A 105 -2.19 -11.41 -12.92
C TYR A 105 -2.55 -10.30 -13.89
N ARG A 106 -3.80 -10.28 -14.39
CA ARG A 106 -4.30 -9.22 -15.28
C ARG A 106 -4.31 -7.84 -14.59
N GLY A 107 -4.60 -7.81 -13.29
CA GLY A 107 -4.59 -6.58 -12.50
C GLY A 107 -3.22 -5.94 -12.37
N VAL A 108 -2.13 -6.72 -12.44
CA VAL A 108 -0.75 -6.18 -12.36
C VAL A 108 -0.47 -5.22 -13.51
N GLU A 109 -0.90 -5.51 -14.73
CA GLU A 109 -0.64 -4.66 -15.89
C GLU A 109 -1.30 -3.27 -15.72
N LEU A 110 -2.57 -3.24 -15.28
CA LEU A 110 -3.29 -1.99 -14.98
C LEU A 110 -2.61 -1.19 -13.86
N LEU A 111 -2.13 -1.89 -12.82
CA LEU A 111 -1.41 -1.25 -11.73
C LEU A 111 -0.07 -0.66 -12.22
N MET A 112 0.66 -1.37 -13.07
CA MET A 112 1.91 -0.88 -13.65
C MET A 112 1.71 0.37 -14.52
N GLU A 113 0.62 0.45 -15.28
CA GLU A 113 0.25 1.64 -16.04
C GLU A 113 0.02 2.83 -15.10
N SER A 114 -0.78 2.65 -14.04
CA SER A 114 -1.03 3.70 -13.04
C SER A 114 0.23 4.14 -12.31
N ILE A 115 1.13 3.20 -11.96
CA ILE A 115 2.44 3.53 -11.38
C ILE A 115 3.27 4.38 -12.36
N ALA A 116 3.27 4.03 -13.64
CA ALA A 116 3.98 4.78 -14.66
C ALA A 116 3.43 6.21 -14.81
N GLU A 117 2.12 6.40 -14.77
CA GLU A 117 1.49 7.73 -14.77
C GLU A 117 1.89 8.56 -13.54
N VAL A 118 1.81 7.98 -12.33
CA VAL A 118 2.21 8.67 -11.10
C VAL A 118 3.71 9.03 -11.17
N LYS A 119 4.55 8.12 -11.66
CA LYS A 119 5.98 8.38 -11.84
C LYS A 119 6.22 9.54 -12.81
N ALA A 120 5.52 9.58 -13.92
CA ALA A 120 5.71 10.62 -14.93
C ALA A 120 5.23 12.01 -14.49
N LEU A 121 4.12 12.08 -13.73
CA LEU A 121 3.42 13.32 -13.45
C LEU A 121 3.61 13.87 -12.04
N ILE A 122 3.87 12.98 -11.05
CA ILE A 122 3.79 13.35 -9.63
C ILE A 122 5.08 13.02 -8.88
N ASN A 123 5.60 11.77 -9.05
CA ASN A 123 6.75 11.29 -8.28
C ASN A 123 7.79 10.61 -9.20
N PRO A 124 8.67 11.37 -9.86
CA PRO A 124 9.67 10.82 -10.77
C PRO A 124 10.67 9.84 -10.14
N GLN A 125 10.83 9.87 -8.82
CA GLN A 125 11.74 8.97 -8.09
C GLN A 125 11.12 7.62 -7.78
N LEU A 126 9.79 7.47 -7.92
CA LEU A 126 9.10 6.21 -7.65
C LEU A 126 9.69 5.06 -8.47
N SER A 127 9.96 3.95 -7.80
CA SER A 127 10.52 2.76 -8.43
C SER A 127 9.77 1.49 -8.01
N VAL A 128 9.52 0.59 -8.95
CA VAL A 128 8.95 -0.73 -8.63
C VAL A 128 10.10 -1.64 -8.19
N MET A 129 10.11 -2.04 -6.93
CA MET A 129 11.09 -2.98 -6.38
C MET A 129 10.88 -4.37 -6.98
N GLY A 130 9.63 -4.81 -7.05
CA GLY A 130 9.27 -6.08 -7.67
C GLY A 130 7.89 -6.58 -7.26
N VAL A 131 7.59 -7.76 -7.76
CA VAL A 131 6.34 -8.50 -7.52
C VAL A 131 6.60 -9.62 -6.51
N VAL A 132 5.69 -9.81 -5.57
CA VAL A 132 5.69 -10.96 -4.65
C VAL A 132 4.50 -11.84 -4.99
N ALA A 133 4.76 -13.04 -5.51
CA ALA A 133 3.72 -14.02 -5.76
C ALA A 133 3.20 -14.57 -4.42
N THR A 134 1.89 -14.48 -4.16
CA THR A 134 1.28 -14.90 -2.89
C THR A 134 0.27 -16.02 -3.10
N MET A 135 -0.08 -16.72 -2.01
CA MET A 135 -1.03 -17.84 -1.99
C MET A 135 -0.65 -18.98 -2.94
N PHE A 136 0.63 -19.10 -3.27
CA PHE A 136 1.15 -20.10 -4.21
C PHE A 136 1.02 -21.53 -3.69
N GLU A 137 0.47 -22.42 -4.51
CA GLU A 137 0.38 -23.86 -4.26
C GLU A 137 1.12 -24.63 -5.36
N LYS A 138 2.30 -25.18 -5.06
CA LYS A 138 3.15 -25.90 -6.03
C LYS A 138 2.42 -27.03 -6.79
N ARG A 139 1.40 -27.64 -6.19
CA ARG A 139 0.65 -28.76 -6.79
C ARG A 139 -0.45 -28.29 -7.76
N VAL A 140 -0.77 -27.01 -7.77
CA VAL A 140 -1.78 -26.41 -8.66
C VAL A 140 -1.09 -26.00 -9.95
N LYS A 141 -1.61 -26.50 -11.09
CA LYS A 141 -1.01 -26.24 -12.40
C LYS A 141 -1.10 -24.76 -12.77
N ASP A 142 -2.28 -24.16 -12.57
CA ASP A 142 -2.53 -22.76 -12.89
C ASP A 142 -1.59 -21.82 -12.12
N ASP A 143 -1.33 -22.10 -10.83
CA ASP A 143 -0.39 -21.32 -10.00
C ASP A 143 1.02 -21.30 -10.61
N ASN A 144 1.48 -22.46 -11.11
CA ASN A 144 2.81 -22.55 -11.74
C ASN A 144 2.86 -21.80 -13.07
N GLU A 145 1.81 -21.85 -13.88
CA GLU A 145 1.71 -21.12 -15.14
C GLU A 145 1.70 -19.60 -14.90
N ILE A 146 0.92 -19.14 -13.92
CA ILE A 146 0.88 -17.72 -13.54
C ILE A 146 2.21 -17.25 -12.96
N LEU A 147 2.85 -18.03 -12.08
CA LEU A 147 4.17 -17.69 -11.55
C LEU A 147 5.21 -17.58 -12.66
N GLN A 148 5.18 -18.48 -13.64
CA GLN A 148 6.06 -18.42 -14.80
C GLN A 148 5.78 -17.16 -15.64
N ALA A 149 4.51 -16.84 -15.91
CA ALA A 149 4.14 -15.65 -16.66
C ALA A 149 4.57 -14.35 -15.94
N LEU A 150 4.39 -14.28 -14.61
CA LEU A 150 4.88 -13.16 -13.79
C LEU A 150 6.40 -13.01 -13.91
N SER A 151 7.13 -14.12 -13.81
CA SER A 151 8.61 -14.11 -13.86
C SER A 151 9.19 -13.75 -15.23
N GLN A 152 8.42 -13.96 -16.30
CA GLN A 152 8.82 -13.55 -17.65
C GLN A 152 8.67 -12.05 -17.90
N LYS A 153 7.68 -11.40 -17.26
CA LYS A 153 7.35 -9.99 -17.50
C LYS A 153 7.84 -9.04 -16.40
N HIS A 154 7.96 -9.54 -15.19
CA HIS A 154 8.23 -8.72 -14.00
C HIS A 154 9.36 -9.30 -13.16
N ASN A 155 10.00 -8.44 -12.37
CA ASN A 155 10.97 -8.86 -11.37
C ASN A 155 10.24 -9.51 -10.17
N VAL A 156 10.16 -10.85 -10.13
CA VAL A 156 9.58 -11.58 -8.99
C VAL A 156 10.62 -11.69 -7.88
N ILE A 157 10.45 -10.93 -6.81
CA ILE A 157 11.38 -10.86 -5.68
C ILE A 157 11.06 -11.84 -4.55
N GLY A 158 9.93 -12.52 -4.61
CA GLY A 158 9.55 -13.50 -3.59
C GLY A 158 8.32 -14.31 -3.96
N VAL A 159 8.22 -15.49 -3.34
CA VAL A 159 7.06 -16.38 -3.46
C VAL A 159 6.60 -16.81 -2.08
N VAL A 160 5.38 -16.44 -1.70
CA VAL A 160 4.74 -16.79 -0.44
C VAL A 160 3.74 -17.91 -0.68
N LYS A 161 3.97 -19.05 -0.05
CA LYS A 161 3.08 -20.23 -0.16
C LYS A 161 1.79 -19.99 0.61
N LYS A 162 0.72 -20.56 0.09
CA LYS A 162 -0.53 -20.67 0.85
C LYS A 162 -0.30 -21.54 2.08
N MET A 163 -0.57 -20.98 3.24
CA MET A 163 -0.55 -21.73 4.51
C MET A 163 -1.97 -22.10 4.89
N ALA A 164 -2.21 -23.40 5.17
CA ALA A 164 -3.42 -23.82 5.84
C ALA A 164 -3.31 -23.39 7.32
N ILE A 165 -4.03 -22.33 7.70
CA ILE A 165 -4.19 -21.99 9.11
C ILE A 165 -5.14 -23.04 9.68
N ALA A 166 -4.61 -24.01 10.44
CA ALA A 166 -5.42 -24.84 11.30
C ALA A 166 -6.00 -23.92 12.40
N ILE A 167 -7.23 -23.46 12.21
CA ILE A 167 -7.99 -22.81 13.28
C ILE A 167 -8.24 -23.90 14.33
N LYS A 168 -7.52 -23.83 15.46
CA LYS A 168 -7.81 -24.63 16.64
C LYS A 168 -8.87 -23.94 17.47
#